data_9a1b6feedff9623daaf0693797945adf
#
_entry.id   9a1b6feedff9623daaf0693797945adf
#
_cell.length_a   1.000
_cell.length_b   1.000
_cell.length_c   1.000
_cell.angle_alpha   90.00
_cell.angle_beta   90.00
_cell.angle_gamma   90.00
#
_symmetry.space_group_name_H-M   'P 1'
#
loop_
_entity.id
_entity.type
_entity.pdbx_description
1 polymer ?
#
loop_
_entity_poly.entity_id
_entity_poly.type
_entity_poly.pdbx_seq_one_letter_code
_entity_poly.pdbx_strand_id
1 'polypeptide(L)'
;VILPEDNLASMRGDNVDEDQIPPGYREGFGEEGVDALEAFVTGGGRLVTFGGAGELPIEEFDAFPVVDIVDGVPNTEFWAHGSTLRVNVDTSHPLAWGMPDRTQVVFFGDNQVYEVQGFGTSQMADKVVTYVDRDLLQSGQLDGEDLIANRAALLQVEHGGGDVVLIGFRTQHRGQTHGTFKFLFNSLVNP
;
A
#
# COMPACT_ATOMS: atom_id res chain seq x y z
N VAL A 1 1.56 0.19 14.31
CA VAL A 1 2.34 1.29 13.72
C VAL A 1 1.70 1.71 12.40
N ILE A 2 1.77 3.01 12.04
CA ILE A 2 1.33 3.52 10.73
C ILE A 2 2.52 4.21 10.08
N LEU A 3 2.81 3.87 8.84
CA LEU A 3 3.71 4.62 7.97
C LEU A 3 2.87 5.42 6.98
N PRO A 4 2.87 6.75 7.08
CA PRO A 4 2.26 7.61 6.08
C PRO A 4 3.02 7.48 4.76
N GLU A 5 2.38 7.96 3.69
CA GLU A 5 2.97 7.93 2.35
C GLU A 5 4.32 8.65 2.30
N ASP A 6 5.36 7.90 1.98
CA ASP A 6 6.73 8.36 1.77
C ASP A 6 7.46 7.33 0.88
N ASN A 7 8.64 7.65 0.39
CA ASN A 7 9.46 6.73 -0.37
C ASN A 7 10.50 6.03 0.54
N LEU A 8 10.95 4.85 0.12
CA LEU A 8 11.88 4.02 0.87
C LEU A 8 13.17 4.76 1.24
N ALA A 9 13.75 5.51 0.30
CA ALA A 9 15.01 6.24 0.54
C ALA A 9 14.87 7.30 1.65
N SER A 10 13.75 8.05 1.68
CA SER A 10 13.43 8.96 2.78
C SER A 10 13.27 8.24 4.10
N MET A 11 12.51 7.15 4.11
CA MET A 11 12.26 6.38 5.34
C MET A 11 13.55 5.76 5.91
N ARG A 12 14.46 5.33 5.06
CA ARG A 12 15.78 4.82 5.47
C ARG A 12 16.76 5.91 5.90
N GLY A 13 16.56 7.16 5.46
CA GLY A 13 17.50 8.25 5.62
C GLY A 13 18.59 8.27 4.54
N ASP A 14 18.37 7.55 3.44
CA ASP A 14 19.24 7.55 2.27
C ASP A 14 18.93 8.78 1.40
N ASN A 15 19.96 9.39 0.79
CA ASN A 15 19.81 10.49 -0.18
C ASN A 15 19.05 11.73 0.32
N VAL A 16 19.28 12.12 1.55
CA VAL A 16 18.68 13.33 2.13
C VAL A 16 19.28 14.57 1.49
N ASP A 17 18.43 15.44 0.91
CA ASP A 17 18.86 16.76 0.43
C ASP A 17 19.20 17.67 1.61
N GLU A 18 20.50 17.76 1.90
CA GLU A 18 21.01 18.52 3.04
C GLU A 18 20.73 20.02 2.97
N ASP A 19 20.46 20.55 1.79
CA ASP A 19 20.15 21.98 1.59
C ASP A 19 18.68 22.28 1.91
N GLN A 20 17.79 21.28 1.78
CA GLN A 20 16.36 21.46 1.99
C GLN A 20 15.87 20.94 3.35
N ILE A 21 16.53 19.92 3.91
CA ILE A 21 16.10 19.27 5.14
C ILE A 21 16.97 19.68 6.34
N PRO A 22 16.37 20.24 7.40
CA PRO A 22 17.11 20.59 8.61
C PRO A 22 17.81 19.38 9.24
N PRO A 23 19.01 19.53 9.86
CA PRO A 23 19.80 18.41 10.37
C PRO A 23 19.06 17.43 11.28
N GLY A 24 18.14 17.88 12.11
CA GLY A 24 17.36 17.03 13.01
C GLY A 24 16.25 16.21 12.35
N TYR A 25 16.08 16.32 11.03
CA TYR A 25 15.07 15.58 10.24
C TYR A 25 15.71 14.77 9.09
N ARG A 26 17.04 14.65 9.08
CA ARG A 26 17.79 13.95 8.04
C ARG A 26 17.97 12.47 8.32
N GLU A 27 17.74 12.06 9.56
CA GLU A 27 17.83 10.67 9.97
C GLU A 27 16.52 9.95 9.66
N GLY A 28 16.61 8.85 8.92
CA GLY A 28 15.51 7.89 8.72
C GLY A 28 15.56 6.80 9.78
N PHE A 29 14.88 5.68 9.52
CA PHE A 29 14.89 4.53 10.42
C PHE A 29 16.27 3.84 10.49
N GLY A 30 17.06 3.89 9.40
CA GLY A 30 18.28 3.11 9.24
C GLY A 30 18.00 1.61 9.31
N GLU A 31 19.03 0.78 9.25
CA GLU A 31 18.89 -0.68 9.37
C GLU A 31 18.30 -1.10 10.71
N GLU A 32 18.79 -0.51 11.82
CA GLU A 32 18.31 -0.85 13.17
C GLU A 32 16.81 -0.53 13.35
N GLY A 33 16.32 0.55 12.75
CA GLY A 33 14.90 0.93 12.81
C GLY A 33 14.00 0.03 11.95
N VAL A 34 14.49 -0.40 10.79
CA VAL A 34 13.81 -1.39 9.94
C VAL A 34 13.72 -2.74 10.66
N ASP A 35 14.84 -3.23 11.22
CA ASP A 35 14.88 -4.47 12.00
C ASP A 35 13.92 -4.42 13.20
N ALA A 36 13.88 -3.29 13.91
CA ALA A 36 12.97 -3.10 15.04
C ALA A 36 11.49 -3.10 14.60
N LEU A 37 11.20 -2.55 13.42
CA LEU A 37 9.84 -2.55 12.86
C LEU A 37 9.40 -3.95 12.44
N GLU A 38 10.29 -4.71 11.78
CA GLU A 38 10.01 -6.11 11.45
C GLU A 38 9.85 -6.98 12.70
N ALA A 39 10.71 -6.79 13.70
CA ALA A 39 10.59 -7.47 15.00
C ALA A 39 9.27 -7.13 15.70
N PHE A 40 8.78 -5.89 15.60
CA PHE A 40 7.46 -5.49 16.11
C PHE A 40 6.34 -6.26 15.42
N VAL A 41 6.39 -6.39 14.09
CA VAL A 41 5.37 -7.12 13.32
C VAL A 41 5.44 -8.61 13.64
N THR A 42 6.62 -9.22 13.54
CA THR A 42 6.80 -10.66 13.81
C THR A 42 6.45 -11.05 15.25
N GLY A 43 6.55 -10.09 16.18
CA GLY A 43 6.14 -10.23 17.57
C GLY A 43 4.64 -10.08 17.82
N GLY A 44 3.81 -9.91 16.78
CA GLY A 44 2.35 -9.81 16.88
C GLY A 44 1.79 -8.41 16.68
N GLY A 45 2.62 -7.46 16.22
CA GLY A 45 2.18 -6.10 15.91
C GLY A 45 1.56 -5.98 14.51
N ARG A 46 0.78 -4.92 14.30
CA ARG A 46 0.26 -4.55 12.98
C ARG A 46 0.99 -3.33 12.43
N LEU A 47 1.48 -3.46 11.19
CA LEU A 47 2.00 -2.36 10.40
C LEU A 47 0.98 -1.98 9.32
N VAL A 48 0.65 -0.70 9.22
CA VAL A 48 -0.21 -0.15 8.15
C VAL A 48 0.62 0.81 7.32
N THR A 49 0.67 0.61 6.01
CA THR A 49 1.41 1.47 5.08
C THR A 49 0.49 2.10 4.05
N PHE A 50 0.87 3.29 3.56
CA PHE A 50 0.16 4.00 2.50
C PHE A 50 1.07 4.27 1.32
N GLY A 51 0.59 3.96 0.09
CA GLY A 51 1.30 4.22 -1.15
C GLY A 51 2.76 3.77 -1.08
N GLY A 52 3.71 4.61 -1.48
CA GLY A 52 5.14 4.31 -1.51
C GLY A 52 5.74 3.78 -0.21
N ALA A 53 5.12 4.04 0.96
CA ALA A 53 5.59 3.46 2.22
C ALA A 53 5.47 1.92 2.27
N GLY A 54 4.67 1.33 1.39
CA GLY A 54 4.61 -0.12 1.22
C GLY A 54 5.89 -0.75 0.68
N GLU A 55 6.79 0.03 0.07
CA GLU A 55 8.11 -0.45 -0.36
C GLU A 55 8.94 -0.96 0.82
N LEU A 56 8.81 -0.34 2.00
CA LEU A 56 9.62 -0.73 3.15
C LEU A 56 9.44 -2.20 3.54
N PRO A 57 8.25 -2.73 3.83
CA PRO A 57 8.11 -4.16 4.11
C PRO A 57 8.34 -5.03 2.88
N ILE A 58 8.08 -4.55 1.65
CA ILE A 58 8.28 -5.32 0.42
C ILE A 58 9.77 -5.58 0.18
N GLU A 59 10.63 -4.58 0.38
CA GLU A 59 12.06 -4.65 0.05
C GLU A 59 12.93 -5.06 1.24
N GLU A 60 12.50 -4.77 2.47
CA GLU A 60 13.37 -4.89 3.64
C GLU A 60 12.99 -6.04 4.58
N PHE A 61 11.72 -6.50 4.60
CA PHE A 61 11.33 -7.60 5.48
C PHE A 61 11.71 -8.95 4.89
N ASP A 62 12.20 -9.85 5.72
CA ASP A 62 12.67 -11.17 5.27
C ASP A 62 11.51 -12.00 4.68
N ALA A 63 11.74 -12.55 3.50
CA ALA A 63 10.81 -13.42 2.78
C ALA A 63 9.37 -12.85 2.62
N PHE A 64 9.23 -11.53 2.53
CA PHE A 64 7.91 -10.89 2.36
C PHE A 64 7.33 -11.21 0.97
N PRO A 65 6.13 -11.80 0.87
CA PRO A 65 5.66 -12.45 -0.37
C PRO A 65 4.92 -11.51 -1.32
N VAL A 66 5.22 -10.22 -1.34
CA VAL A 66 4.51 -9.22 -2.15
C VAL A 66 5.48 -8.45 -3.02
N VAL A 67 5.01 -8.06 -4.21
CA VAL A 67 5.71 -7.12 -5.08
C VAL A 67 4.76 -6.00 -5.51
N ASP A 68 5.31 -4.81 -5.72
CA ASP A 68 4.63 -3.75 -6.45
C ASP A 68 4.88 -3.92 -7.95
N ILE A 69 3.82 -4.21 -8.70
CA ILE A 69 3.91 -4.49 -10.14
C ILE A 69 3.98 -3.25 -11.01
N VAL A 70 3.80 -2.07 -10.44
CA VAL A 70 3.92 -0.79 -11.17
C VAL A 70 5.22 -0.05 -10.86
N ASP A 71 6.00 -0.56 -9.90
CA ASP A 71 7.33 -0.02 -9.65
C ASP A 71 8.24 -0.17 -10.88
N GLY A 72 8.96 0.90 -11.21
CA GLY A 72 9.87 0.94 -12.36
C GLY A 72 9.18 0.87 -13.73
N VAL A 73 7.85 0.78 -13.82
CA VAL A 73 7.12 0.77 -15.09
C VAL A 73 7.16 2.17 -15.71
N PRO A 74 7.59 2.31 -16.98
CA PRO A 74 7.64 3.60 -17.65
C PRO A 74 6.26 4.26 -17.77
N ASN A 75 6.18 5.58 -17.61
CA ASN A 75 4.95 6.36 -17.79
C ASN A 75 4.28 6.22 -19.17
N THR A 76 5.01 5.69 -20.15
CA THR A 76 4.50 5.36 -21.50
C THR A 76 3.74 4.04 -21.53
N GLU A 77 3.92 3.18 -20.51
CA GLU A 77 3.28 1.89 -20.40
C GLU A 77 2.18 1.88 -19.34
N PHE A 78 2.37 2.63 -18.24
CA PHE A 78 1.37 2.80 -17.19
C PHE A 78 1.30 4.25 -16.72
N TRP A 79 0.08 4.80 -16.68
CA TRP A 79 -0.20 6.13 -16.17
C TRP A 79 -1.59 6.22 -15.57
N ALA A 80 -1.70 6.63 -14.31
CA ALA A 80 -2.99 6.79 -13.61
C ALA A 80 -3.01 7.98 -12.65
N HIS A 81 -2.03 8.89 -12.74
CA HIS A 81 -1.83 9.98 -11.78
C HIS A 81 -3.03 10.92 -11.68
N GLY A 82 -3.58 11.09 -10.47
CA GLY A 82 -4.74 11.94 -10.18
C GLY A 82 -6.07 11.36 -10.66
N SER A 83 -6.10 10.08 -10.96
CA SER A 83 -7.28 9.39 -11.49
C SER A 83 -8.08 8.69 -10.39
N THR A 84 -9.36 8.48 -10.67
CA THR A 84 -10.27 7.69 -9.82
C THR A 84 -10.52 6.37 -10.50
N LEU A 85 -10.19 5.27 -9.83
CA LEU A 85 -10.26 3.92 -10.37
C LEU A 85 -11.29 3.07 -9.62
N ARG A 86 -12.03 2.22 -10.35
CA ARG A 86 -13.04 1.32 -9.80
C ARG A 86 -12.38 0.10 -9.19
N VAL A 87 -12.89 -0.28 -8.02
CA VAL A 87 -12.41 -1.45 -7.27
C VAL A 87 -13.56 -2.30 -6.76
N ASN A 88 -13.31 -3.60 -6.63
CA ASN A 88 -14.11 -4.54 -5.88
C ASN A 88 -13.57 -4.63 -4.44
N VAL A 89 -14.46 -4.84 -3.48
CA VAL A 89 -14.14 -4.92 -2.06
C VAL A 89 -14.68 -6.21 -1.48
N ASP A 90 -13.84 -6.97 -0.79
CA ASP A 90 -14.29 -8.10 0.00
C ASP A 90 -14.92 -7.59 1.30
N THR A 91 -16.23 -7.41 1.28
CA THR A 91 -16.99 -6.88 2.42
C THR A 91 -17.12 -7.88 3.58
N SER A 92 -16.70 -9.11 3.40
CA SER A 92 -16.63 -10.12 4.49
C SER A 92 -15.38 -9.92 5.36
N HIS A 93 -14.35 -9.27 4.81
CA HIS A 93 -13.10 -9.02 5.49
C HIS A 93 -13.21 -7.88 6.52
N PRO A 94 -12.64 -8.01 7.75
CA PRO A 94 -12.74 -6.98 8.80
C PRO A 94 -12.26 -5.59 8.37
N LEU A 95 -11.20 -5.49 7.58
CA LEU A 95 -10.68 -4.22 7.06
C LEU A 95 -11.68 -3.50 6.13
N ALA A 96 -12.68 -4.20 5.62
CA ALA A 96 -13.70 -3.65 4.72
C ALA A 96 -15.09 -3.47 5.38
N TRP A 97 -15.21 -3.61 6.68
CA TRP A 97 -16.50 -3.46 7.37
C TRP A 97 -17.14 -2.09 7.10
N GLY A 98 -18.41 -2.15 6.70
CA GLY A 98 -19.21 -0.98 6.36
C GLY A 98 -18.88 -0.36 5.00
N MET A 99 -18.02 -1.02 4.18
CA MET A 99 -17.81 -0.64 2.79
C MET A 99 -18.86 -1.29 1.89
N PRO A 100 -19.17 -0.69 0.73
CA PRO A 100 -19.90 -1.39 -0.33
C PRO A 100 -19.00 -2.40 -1.04
N ASP A 101 -19.60 -3.39 -1.72
CA ASP A 101 -18.90 -4.40 -2.54
C ASP A 101 -18.12 -3.81 -3.74
N ARG A 102 -18.50 -2.60 -4.17
CA ARG A 102 -17.82 -1.81 -5.18
C ARG A 102 -17.68 -0.38 -4.76
N THR A 103 -16.52 0.18 -5.00
CA THR A 103 -16.23 1.60 -4.75
C THR A 103 -15.19 2.12 -5.75
N GLN A 104 -14.66 3.28 -5.47
CA GLN A 104 -13.59 3.89 -6.24
C GLN A 104 -12.49 4.37 -5.30
N VAL A 105 -11.27 4.33 -5.77
CA VAL A 105 -10.08 4.81 -5.07
C VAL A 105 -9.39 5.88 -5.89
N VAL A 106 -8.67 6.79 -5.23
CA VAL A 106 -7.86 7.80 -5.91
C VAL A 106 -6.44 7.28 -6.05
N PHE A 107 -5.92 7.32 -7.28
CA PHE A 107 -4.58 6.87 -7.62
C PHE A 107 -3.69 8.07 -7.94
N PHE A 108 -2.52 8.12 -7.34
CA PHE A 108 -1.46 9.09 -7.62
C PHE A 108 -0.19 8.36 -8.10
N GLY A 109 0.84 9.08 -8.54
CA GLY A 109 2.03 8.48 -9.13
C GLY A 109 2.90 7.66 -8.17
N ASP A 110 2.70 7.82 -6.88
CA ASP A 110 3.36 7.11 -5.78
C ASP A 110 2.50 5.99 -5.16
N ASN A 111 1.37 5.69 -5.78
CA ASN A 111 0.50 4.61 -5.37
C ASN A 111 0.99 3.27 -5.94
N GLN A 112 0.71 2.21 -5.22
CA GLN A 112 1.20 0.86 -5.50
C GLN A 112 0.09 -0.08 -5.93
N VAL A 113 0.46 -1.10 -6.69
CA VAL A 113 -0.43 -2.19 -7.12
C VAL A 113 0.26 -3.51 -6.82
N TYR A 114 -0.40 -4.37 -6.07
CA TYR A 114 0.25 -5.53 -5.47
C TYR A 114 -0.06 -6.84 -6.17
N GLU A 115 0.96 -7.69 -6.23
CA GLU A 115 0.84 -9.10 -6.55
C GLU A 115 1.53 -9.94 -5.46
N VAL A 116 0.82 -11.00 -5.01
CA VAL A 116 1.39 -11.97 -4.07
C VAL A 116 2.22 -12.97 -4.84
N GLN A 117 3.48 -13.14 -4.46
CA GLN A 117 4.42 -14.06 -5.11
C GLN A 117 4.86 -15.17 -4.16
N GLY A 118 5.33 -16.27 -4.75
CA GLY A 118 5.87 -17.42 -4.03
C GLY A 118 4.95 -18.63 -4.02
N PHE A 119 5.56 -19.82 -3.93
CA PHE A 119 4.84 -21.07 -3.90
C PHE A 119 4.26 -21.32 -2.49
N GLY A 120 2.94 -21.42 -2.40
CA GLY A 120 2.24 -21.65 -1.12
C GLY A 120 1.98 -20.38 -0.30
N THR A 121 2.35 -19.21 -0.77
CA THR A 121 2.19 -17.93 -0.05
C THR A 121 0.80 -17.30 -0.19
N SER A 122 -0.03 -17.80 -1.09
CA SER A 122 -1.41 -17.29 -1.31
C SER A 122 -2.32 -17.41 -0.09
N GLN A 123 -1.93 -18.19 0.93
CA GLN A 123 -2.65 -18.30 2.20
C GLN A 123 -2.16 -17.30 3.26
N MET A 124 -1.07 -16.58 2.97
CA MET A 124 -0.49 -15.58 3.88
C MET A 124 -0.99 -14.16 3.58
N ALA A 125 -1.73 -13.96 2.51
CA ALA A 125 -2.18 -12.65 2.09
C ALA A 125 -3.64 -12.64 1.64
N ASP A 126 -4.44 -11.80 2.28
CA ASP A 126 -5.83 -11.57 1.93
C ASP A 126 -5.96 -10.34 1.01
N LYS A 127 -6.61 -10.53 -0.15
CA LYS A 127 -6.92 -9.45 -1.09
C LYS A 127 -8.22 -8.77 -0.68
N VAL A 128 -8.11 -7.70 0.10
CA VAL A 128 -9.27 -6.97 0.63
C VAL A 128 -9.92 -6.07 -0.42
N VAL A 129 -9.07 -5.42 -1.24
CA VAL A 129 -9.51 -4.57 -2.35
C VAL A 129 -8.75 -4.95 -3.61
N THR A 130 -9.49 -5.14 -4.71
CA THR A 130 -8.90 -5.44 -6.03
C THR A 130 -9.44 -4.49 -7.08
N TYR A 131 -8.60 -4.11 -8.04
CA TYR A 131 -9.07 -3.39 -9.22
C TYR A 131 -10.07 -4.28 -10.00
N VAL A 132 -11.08 -3.68 -10.63
CA VAL A 132 -12.02 -4.43 -11.46
C VAL A 132 -11.33 -5.04 -12.69
N ASP A 133 -12.00 -5.93 -13.41
CA ASP A 133 -11.42 -6.65 -14.56
C ASP A 133 -11.32 -5.80 -15.83
N ARG A 134 -12.15 -4.75 -15.94
CA ARG A 134 -12.22 -3.84 -17.10
C ARG A 134 -12.95 -2.55 -16.74
N ASP A 135 -12.84 -1.54 -17.59
CA ASP A 135 -13.44 -0.21 -17.36
C ASP A 135 -13.05 0.37 -16.01
N LEU A 136 -11.75 0.27 -15.67
CA LEU A 136 -11.23 0.71 -14.38
C LEU A 136 -11.38 2.22 -14.17
N LEU A 137 -11.23 2.98 -15.25
CA LEU A 137 -11.26 4.44 -15.16
C LEU A 137 -12.67 4.94 -14.82
N GLN A 138 -12.80 5.65 -13.69
CA GLN A 138 -14.01 6.41 -13.34
C GLN A 138 -13.89 7.87 -13.76
N SER A 139 -12.72 8.48 -13.53
CA SER A 139 -12.42 9.86 -13.87
C SER A 139 -10.92 10.07 -13.93
N GLY A 140 -10.44 10.95 -14.80
CA GLY A 140 -9.03 11.23 -15.01
C GLY A 140 -8.50 10.59 -16.28
N GLN A 141 -7.28 10.08 -16.23
CA GLN A 141 -6.62 9.37 -17.32
C GLN A 141 -6.03 8.06 -16.81
N LEU A 142 -6.18 7.00 -17.59
CA LEU A 142 -5.57 5.69 -17.32
C LEU A 142 -5.01 5.14 -18.63
N ASP A 143 -3.71 4.92 -18.64
CA ASP A 143 -3.01 4.17 -19.68
C ASP A 143 -2.48 2.88 -19.05
N GLY A 144 -2.51 1.76 -19.76
CA GLY A 144 -2.06 0.47 -19.24
C GLY A 144 -3.05 -0.21 -18.27
N GLU A 145 -4.35 -0.06 -18.49
CA GLU A 145 -5.41 -0.68 -17.66
C GLU A 145 -5.18 -2.17 -17.42
N ASP A 146 -4.77 -2.91 -18.46
CA ASP A 146 -4.57 -4.36 -18.39
C ASP A 146 -3.48 -4.79 -17.40
N LEU A 147 -2.53 -3.90 -17.09
CA LEU A 147 -1.46 -4.19 -16.13
C LEU A 147 -2.00 -4.37 -14.71
N ILE A 148 -2.99 -3.55 -14.35
CA ILE A 148 -3.50 -3.50 -12.97
C ILE A 148 -4.87 -4.19 -12.80
N ALA A 149 -5.52 -4.59 -13.89
CA ALA A 149 -6.81 -5.30 -13.85
C ALA A 149 -6.73 -6.58 -13.00
N ASN A 150 -7.69 -6.77 -12.08
CA ASN A 150 -7.74 -7.88 -11.12
C ASN A 150 -6.57 -7.94 -10.11
N ARG A 151 -5.70 -6.95 -10.07
CA ARG A 151 -4.59 -6.86 -9.10
C ARG A 151 -5.08 -6.26 -7.79
N ALA A 152 -4.30 -6.51 -6.72
CA ALA A 152 -4.66 -6.01 -5.40
C ALA A 152 -4.32 -4.53 -5.25
N ALA A 153 -5.25 -3.78 -4.67
CA ALA A 153 -5.09 -2.40 -4.25
C ALA A 153 -4.92 -2.27 -2.72
N LEU A 154 -5.43 -3.27 -1.97
CA LEU A 154 -5.23 -3.41 -0.52
C LEU A 154 -5.04 -4.88 -0.18
N LEU A 155 -3.95 -5.17 0.53
CA LEU A 155 -3.64 -6.50 1.07
C LEU A 155 -3.54 -6.44 2.60
N GLN A 156 -3.92 -7.53 3.27
CA GLN A 156 -3.44 -7.87 4.59
C GLN A 156 -2.52 -9.08 4.46
N VAL A 157 -1.30 -8.99 4.94
CA VAL A 157 -0.27 -10.02 4.81
C VAL A 157 0.16 -10.47 6.19
N GLU A 158 0.02 -11.76 6.49
CA GLU A 158 0.56 -12.35 7.71
C GLU A 158 2.09 -12.37 7.66
N HIS A 159 2.75 -11.88 8.70
CA HIS A 159 4.21 -11.88 8.83
C HIS A 159 4.62 -12.22 10.26
N GLY A 160 5.14 -13.42 10.46
CA GLY A 160 5.43 -13.93 11.80
C GLY A 160 4.18 -14.09 12.66
N GLY A 161 4.13 -13.40 13.79
CA GLY A 161 2.98 -13.42 14.71
C GLY A 161 1.98 -12.28 14.49
N GLY A 162 2.28 -11.34 13.61
CA GLY A 162 1.46 -10.17 13.30
C GLY A 162 1.14 -10.04 11.81
N ASP A 163 0.84 -8.83 11.38
CA ASP A 163 0.45 -8.59 9.99
C ASP A 163 0.87 -7.20 9.47
N VAL A 164 0.95 -7.12 8.15
CA VAL A 164 1.15 -5.87 7.40
C VAL A 164 -0.08 -5.59 6.55
N VAL A 165 -0.64 -4.40 6.70
CA VAL A 165 -1.73 -3.90 5.86
C VAL A 165 -1.14 -2.93 4.84
N LEU A 166 -1.07 -3.38 3.58
CA LEU A 166 -0.58 -2.59 2.46
C LEU A 166 -1.76 -1.88 1.78
N ILE A 167 -1.81 -0.56 1.86
CA ILE A 167 -2.85 0.25 1.21
C ILE A 167 -2.20 1.02 0.05
N GLY A 168 -2.32 0.49 -1.17
CA GLY A 168 -1.67 1.03 -2.36
C GLY A 168 -2.30 2.32 -2.91
N PHE A 169 -3.33 2.86 -2.26
CA PHE A 169 -4.01 4.07 -2.67
C PHE A 169 -4.20 5.03 -1.51
N ARG A 170 -4.52 6.28 -1.80
CA ARG A 170 -4.82 7.25 -0.75
C ARG A 170 -6.22 7.05 -0.20
N THR A 171 -6.35 6.56 1.02
CA THR A 171 -7.64 6.46 1.73
C THR A 171 -8.23 7.84 2.02
N GLN A 172 -7.38 8.85 2.10
CA GLN A 172 -7.73 10.25 2.31
C GLN A 172 -6.71 11.15 1.61
N HIS A 173 -7.18 12.23 0.99
CA HIS A 173 -6.36 13.30 0.46
C HIS A 173 -7.04 14.63 0.73
N ARG A 174 -6.45 15.49 1.55
CA ARG A 174 -7.02 16.80 1.92
C ARG A 174 -8.46 16.73 2.44
N GLY A 175 -8.77 15.72 3.27
CA GLY A 175 -10.12 15.50 3.78
C GLY A 175 -11.10 14.86 2.78
N GLN A 176 -10.60 14.29 1.69
CA GLN A 176 -11.32 13.50 0.68
C GLN A 176 -10.60 12.15 0.55
N THR A 177 -11.11 11.10 0.07
CA THR A 177 -12.48 10.77 -0.27
C THR A 177 -13.13 10.13 0.96
N HIS A 178 -14.20 10.69 1.50
CA HIS A 178 -14.81 10.20 2.75
C HIS A 178 -15.21 8.72 2.67
N GLY A 179 -15.56 8.23 1.47
CA GLY A 179 -15.96 6.84 1.26
C GLY A 179 -14.88 5.82 1.61
N THR A 180 -13.59 6.16 1.46
CA THR A 180 -12.45 5.25 1.67
C THR A 180 -11.80 5.36 3.05
N PHE A 181 -12.21 6.32 3.89
CA PHE A 181 -11.67 6.49 5.25
C PHE A 181 -11.82 5.23 6.12
N LYS A 182 -12.86 4.44 5.87
CA LYS A 182 -13.11 3.21 6.64
C LYS A 182 -11.97 2.20 6.53
N PHE A 183 -11.28 2.11 5.41
CA PHE A 183 -10.13 1.21 5.29
C PHE A 183 -9.04 1.55 6.32
N LEU A 184 -8.72 2.83 6.49
CA LEU A 184 -7.80 3.26 7.54
C LEU A 184 -8.35 2.96 8.92
N PHE A 185 -9.58 3.39 9.23
CA PHE A 185 -10.13 3.22 10.58
C PHE A 185 -10.28 1.73 10.95
N ASN A 186 -10.71 0.89 10.02
CA ASN A 186 -10.82 -0.55 10.25
C ASN A 186 -9.45 -1.19 10.51
N SER A 187 -8.39 -0.74 9.85
CA SER A 187 -7.04 -1.25 10.08
C SER A 187 -6.48 -0.89 11.46
N LEU A 188 -7.06 0.12 12.14
CA LEU A 188 -6.66 0.54 13.49
C LEU A 188 -7.44 -0.14 14.61
N VAL A 189 -8.68 -0.56 14.36
CA VAL A 189 -9.59 -1.06 15.40
C VAL A 189 -9.78 -2.58 15.37
N ASN A 190 -9.39 -3.24 14.30
CA ASN A 190 -9.45 -4.69 14.19
C ASN A 190 -8.06 -5.26 14.47
N PRO A 191 -7.88 -5.93 15.62
CA PRO A 191 -6.61 -6.59 15.96
C PRO A 191 -6.33 -7.77 15.05
#